data_b1f5e50fd312f8e453ce61bee2dd1ef1
#
_entry.id   b1f5e50fd312f8e453ce61bee2dd1ef1
#
_cell.length_a   1.000
_cell.length_b   1.000
_cell.length_c   1.000
_cell.angle_alpha   90.00
_cell.angle_beta   90.00
_cell.angle_gamma   90.00
#
_symmetry.space_group_name_H-M   'P 1'
#
loop_
_entity.id
_entity.type
_entity.pdbx_description
1 polymer ?
#
loop_
_entity_poly.entity_id
_entity_poly.type
_entity_poly.pdbx_seq_one_letter_code
_entity_poly.pdbx_strand_id
1 'polypeptide(L)'
;GQMKSGAKLPSIRKCSLQLQLSRTTVETAYMLLAADGYIISRPQSGFYVTDAVLAAANREEIEHGVTRQEERPEIRYDFASSNVDRESFQFDLWRRYVKSALRQDERLLSYGEPQGEREFREALCAYLGRHRNVICTPDSIVVGAGVQSLLHILCPMLRERDSAWFFNPSFRQGRQIFEDYGFRTGDIRAYWEKNEMRTGSFKMDLCGTEKSDVCAKEMKTMPFEQTSEAMKSTGKSVCYLTPSQMTVWGEVMPVGDRMKLLKDAAREDMLIIEDDYNSEFRYYNRPTPSLQGLSG
;
A
#
# COMPACT_ATOMS: atom_id res chain seq x y z
N GLY A 1 -30.56 13.33 33.22
CA GLY A 1 -31.68 12.40 33.02
C GLY A 1 -31.83 12.10 31.54
N GLN A 2 -31.75 10.82 31.19
CA GLN A 2 -31.93 10.41 29.78
C GLN A 2 -33.40 10.57 29.37
N MET A 3 -33.61 11.20 28.21
CA MET A 3 -34.97 11.30 27.62
C MET A 3 -35.35 9.93 27.04
N LYS A 4 -36.59 9.50 27.31
CA LYS A 4 -37.13 8.22 26.77
C LYS A 4 -37.44 8.38 25.28
N SER A 5 -37.33 7.30 24.51
CA SER A 5 -37.80 7.23 23.13
C SER A 5 -39.26 7.67 23.03
N GLY A 6 -39.60 8.36 21.96
CA GLY A 6 -40.92 8.98 21.75
C GLY A 6 -41.17 10.26 22.57
N ALA A 7 -40.23 10.65 23.45
CA ALA A 7 -40.39 11.90 24.21
C ALA A 7 -40.31 13.12 23.29
N LYS A 8 -41.20 14.08 23.57
CA LYS A 8 -41.20 15.36 22.82
C LYS A 8 -40.16 16.30 23.38
N LEU A 9 -39.31 16.85 22.49
CA LEU A 9 -38.34 17.89 22.86
C LEU A 9 -39.05 19.23 23.06
N PRO A 10 -38.45 20.14 23.88
CA PRO A 10 -38.91 21.54 23.96
C PRO A 10 -38.89 22.17 22.57
N SER A 11 -39.82 23.12 22.32
CA SER A 11 -39.72 23.91 21.07
C SER A 11 -38.40 24.71 21.05
N ILE A 12 -37.87 24.99 19.86
CA ILE A 12 -36.63 25.78 19.68
C ILE A 12 -36.70 27.09 20.48
N ARG A 13 -37.84 27.77 20.49
CA ARG A 13 -38.04 28.99 21.30
C ARG A 13 -37.96 28.72 22.80
N LYS A 14 -38.56 27.64 23.28
CA LYS A 14 -38.53 27.27 24.71
C LYS A 14 -37.14 26.82 25.14
N CYS A 15 -36.46 26.03 24.33
CA CYS A 15 -35.12 25.55 24.58
C CYS A 15 -34.11 26.71 24.59
N SER A 16 -34.20 27.64 23.65
CA SER A 16 -33.40 28.86 23.58
C SER A 16 -33.53 29.70 24.88
N LEU A 17 -34.73 29.89 25.36
CA LEU A 17 -34.98 30.62 26.62
C LEU A 17 -34.43 29.87 27.84
N GLN A 18 -34.62 28.55 27.92
CA GLN A 18 -34.15 27.74 29.05
C GLN A 18 -32.62 27.65 29.14
N LEU A 19 -31.95 27.58 28.00
CA LEU A 19 -30.49 27.44 27.92
C LEU A 19 -29.75 28.77 27.74
N GLN A 20 -30.48 29.90 27.62
CA GLN A 20 -29.95 31.25 27.34
C GLN A 20 -29.05 31.27 26.08
N LEU A 21 -29.41 30.47 25.08
CA LEU A 21 -28.71 30.39 23.80
C LEU A 21 -29.51 31.09 22.70
N SER A 22 -28.83 31.43 21.58
CA SER A 22 -29.49 31.99 20.42
C SER A 22 -30.44 30.95 19.80
N ARG A 23 -31.55 31.42 19.20
CA ARG A 23 -32.51 30.54 18.49
C ARG A 23 -31.82 29.76 17.37
N THR A 24 -30.92 30.39 16.64
CA THR A 24 -30.15 29.81 15.55
C THR A 24 -29.24 28.68 16.05
N THR A 25 -28.59 28.85 17.19
CA THR A 25 -27.74 27.81 17.81
C THR A 25 -28.56 26.57 18.17
N VAL A 26 -29.73 26.76 18.77
CA VAL A 26 -30.62 25.64 19.13
C VAL A 26 -31.19 24.97 17.89
N GLU A 27 -31.56 25.73 16.86
CA GLU A 27 -32.06 25.22 15.60
C GLU A 27 -31.00 24.37 14.87
N THR A 28 -29.77 24.86 14.79
CA THR A 28 -28.65 24.11 14.22
C THR A 28 -28.41 22.78 14.99
N ALA A 29 -28.43 22.82 16.33
CA ALA A 29 -28.27 21.61 17.14
C ALA A 29 -29.43 20.60 16.88
N TYR A 30 -30.67 21.07 16.75
CA TYR A 30 -31.79 20.19 16.44
C TYR A 30 -31.70 19.62 15.04
N MET A 31 -31.22 20.39 14.06
CA MET A 31 -30.96 19.90 12.69
C MET A 31 -29.87 18.82 12.67
N LEU A 32 -28.77 19.02 13.40
CA LEU A 32 -27.72 18.01 13.51
C LEU A 32 -28.24 16.72 14.16
N LEU A 33 -28.95 16.83 15.29
CA LEU A 33 -29.56 15.67 15.94
C LEU A 33 -30.58 14.94 15.03
N ALA A 34 -31.28 15.68 14.19
CA ALA A 34 -32.20 15.09 13.21
C ALA A 34 -31.44 14.42 12.06
N ALA A 35 -30.36 15.00 11.56
CA ALA A 35 -29.50 14.43 10.54
C ALA A 35 -28.83 13.14 11.02
N ASP A 36 -28.40 13.10 12.28
CA ASP A 36 -27.81 11.92 12.91
C ASP A 36 -28.87 10.86 13.33
N GLY A 37 -30.16 11.14 13.11
CA GLY A 37 -31.24 10.22 13.38
C GLY A 37 -31.66 10.11 14.85
N TYR A 38 -31.13 10.90 15.77
CA TYR A 38 -31.51 10.89 17.20
C TYR A 38 -32.89 11.47 17.47
N ILE A 39 -33.34 12.37 16.62
CA ILE A 39 -34.69 12.97 16.72
C ILE A 39 -35.35 13.01 15.35
N ILE A 40 -36.68 13.00 15.34
CA ILE A 40 -37.49 13.23 14.13
C ILE A 40 -38.35 14.48 14.26
N SER A 41 -38.48 15.22 13.18
CA SER A 41 -39.42 16.33 13.08
C SER A 41 -40.78 15.81 12.65
N ARG A 42 -41.85 16.16 13.40
CA ARG A 42 -43.25 15.93 12.97
C ARG A 42 -43.91 17.25 12.60
N PRO A 43 -44.41 17.38 11.38
CA PRO A 43 -45.09 18.62 10.94
C PRO A 43 -46.11 19.09 11.96
N GLN A 44 -46.10 20.38 12.26
CA GLN A 44 -47.00 21.06 13.22
C GLN A 44 -46.92 20.54 14.67
N SER A 45 -46.10 19.52 14.97
CA SER A 45 -46.03 18.89 16.31
C SER A 45 -44.67 19.11 17.00
N GLY A 46 -43.58 19.27 16.27
CA GLY A 46 -42.25 19.51 16.82
C GLY A 46 -41.31 18.30 16.70
N PHE A 47 -40.28 18.26 17.53
CA PHE A 47 -39.24 17.24 17.50
C PHE A 47 -39.44 16.17 18.58
N TYR A 48 -39.16 14.91 18.22
CA TYR A 48 -39.33 13.72 19.07
C TYR A 48 -38.10 12.84 19.04
N VAL A 49 -37.72 12.26 20.19
CA VAL A 49 -36.62 11.30 20.33
C VAL A 49 -36.96 10.01 19.60
N THR A 50 -36.05 9.49 18.81
CA THR A 50 -36.19 8.22 18.05
C THR A 50 -35.71 7.00 18.88
N ASP A 51 -36.07 5.79 18.44
CA ASP A 51 -35.54 4.53 18.99
C ASP A 51 -34.06 4.29 18.62
N ALA A 52 -33.50 5.06 17.70
CA ALA A 52 -32.09 4.99 17.32
C ALA A 52 -31.14 5.24 18.50
N VAL A 53 -31.60 5.96 19.55
CA VAL A 53 -30.83 6.14 20.79
C VAL A 53 -30.55 4.80 21.49
N LEU A 54 -31.49 3.84 21.44
CA LEU A 54 -31.28 2.50 21.98
C LEU A 54 -30.36 1.64 21.10
N ALA A 55 -30.41 1.83 19.79
CA ALA A 55 -29.53 1.14 18.86
C ALA A 55 -28.08 1.67 18.95
N ALA A 56 -27.88 2.96 19.22
CA ALA A 56 -26.57 3.55 19.45
C ALA A 56 -25.97 3.09 20.80
N ALA A 57 -26.76 3.06 21.88
CA ALA A 57 -26.32 2.56 23.18
C ALA A 57 -25.92 1.07 23.12
N ASN A 58 -26.68 0.25 22.37
CA ASN A 58 -26.32 -1.15 22.15
C ASN A 58 -25.08 -1.31 21.24
N ARG A 59 -24.78 -0.35 20.35
CA ARG A 59 -23.52 -0.32 19.58
C ARG A 59 -22.32 0.04 20.44
N GLU A 60 -22.45 0.99 21.33
CA GLU A 60 -21.37 1.34 22.29
C GLU A 60 -21.04 0.15 23.21
N GLU A 61 -22.05 -0.64 23.66
CA GLU A 61 -21.80 -1.87 24.42
C GLU A 61 -21.12 -2.97 23.58
N ILE A 62 -21.40 -3.05 22.28
CA ILE A 62 -20.73 -3.99 21.36
C ILE A 62 -19.32 -3.52 21.03
N GLU A 63 -19.09 -2.22 20.84
CA GLU A 63 -17.75 -1.65 20.61
C GLU A 63 -16.87 -1.72 21.87
N HIS A 64 -17.44 -1.53 23.07
CA HIS A 64 -16.71 -1.74 24.33
C HIS A 64 -16.44 -3.21 24.67
N GLY A 65 -17.17 -4.15 24.06
CA GLY A 65 -16.92 -5.60 24.20
C GLY A 65 -15.71 -6.11 23.40
N VAL A 66 -15.20 -5.34 22.43
CA VAL A 66 -14.10 -5.77 21.53
C VAL A 66 -12.76 -5.12 21.88
N THR A 67 -12.72 -4.08 22.68
CA THR A 67 -11.47 -3.51 23.19
C THR A 67 -11.19 -3.92 24.64
N ARG A 68 -10.79 -5.18 24.88
CA ARG A 68 -9.75 -5.39 25.88
C ARG A 68 -8.55 -4.60 25.36
N GLN A 69 -8.32 -3.43 25.90
CA GLN A 69 -6.99 -2.83 25.91
C GLN A 69 -6.12 -3.83 26.69
N GLU A 70 -5.51 -4.75 25.96
CA GLU A 70 -4.32 -5.41 26.48
C GLU A 70 -3.39 -4.26 26.82
N GLU A 71 -3.03 -4.15 28.10
CA GLU A 71 -1.98 -3.24 28.55
C GLU A 71 -0.76 -3.54 27.69
N ARG A 72 -0.56 -2.73 26.64
CA ARG A 72 0.61 -2.86 25.80
C ARG A 72 1.80 -2.57 26.71
N PRO A 73 2.77 -3.48 26.80
CA PRO A 73 3.95 -3.22 27.60
C PRO A 73 4.56 -1.89 27.14
N GLU A 74 4.99 -1.07 28.09
CA GLU A 74 5.64 0.21 27.79
C GLU A 74 6.91 -0.09 26.98
N ILE A 75 6.80 0.08 25.65
CA ILE A 75 7.90 -0.15 24.72
C ILE A 75 8.83 1.06 24.81
N ARG A 76 9.98 0.91 25.45
CA ARG A 76 10.98 1.97 25.59
C ARG A 76 11.60 2.37 24.25
N TYR A 77 11.81 1.40 23.36
CA TYR A 77 12.34 1.60 22.02
C TYR A 77 11.55 0.73 21.04
N ASP A 78 10.79 1.33 20.15
CA ASP A 78 10.04 0.64 19.11
C ASP A 78 10.81 0.69 17.79
N PHE A 79 11.41 -0.45 17.42
CA PHE A 79 12.12 -0.64 16.16
C PHE A 79 11.23 -1.28 15.07
N ALA A 80 10.01 -1.67 15.40
CA ALA A 80 9.06 -2.28 14.47
C ALA A 80 8.10 -1.25 13.86
N SER A 81 8.05 -0.04 14.43
CA SER A 81 7.17 1.01 13.96
C SER A 81 7.71 1.63 12.67
N SER A 82 6.82 1.91 11.73
CA SER A 82 7.11 2.67 10.51
C SER A 82 7.10 4.19 10.75
N ASN A 83 7.29 4.62 12.00
CA ASN A 83 7.35 6.03 12.36
C ASN A 83 8.58 6.70 11.76
N VAL A 84 8.37 7.84 11.14
CA VAL A 84 9.42 8.68 10.57
C VAL A 84 9.72 9.82 11.53
N ASP A 85 10.98 10.22 11.62
CA ASP A 85 11.35 11.42 12.36
C ASP A 85 10.59 12.64 11.83
N ARG A 86 9.83 13.28 12.73
CA ARG A 86 8.97 14.39 12.39
C ARG A 86 9.74 15.63 11.93
N GLU A 87 10.96 15.80 12.40
CA GLU A 87 11.77 16.99 12.08
C GLU A 87 12.41 16.90 10.70
N SER A 88 12.59 15.67 10.19
CA SER A 88 13.16 15.45 8.84
C SER A 88 12.20 15.78 7.71
N PHE A 89 10.89 15.87 7.96
CA PHE A 89 9.90 16.17 6.92
C PHE A 89 9.53 17.66 6.89
N GLN A 90 9.65 18.29 5.74
CA GLN A 90 9.36 19.71 5.54
C GLN A 90 7.86 20.00 5.43
N PHE A 91 7.13 19.91 6.54
CA PHE A 91 5.68 20.12 6.59
C PHE A 91 5.22 21.47 6.03
N ASP A 92 6.00 22.54 6.21
CA ASP A 92 5.62 23.87 5.70
C ASP A 92 5.67 23.93 4.18
N LEU A 93 6.66 23.29 3.56
CA LEU A 93 6.73 23.13 2.12
C LEU A 93 5.56 22.28 1.60
N TRP A 94 5.28 21.15 2.24
CA TRP A 94 4.17 20.29 1.92
C TRP A 94 2.82 21.01 1.99
N ARG A 95 2.55 21.71 3.11
CA ARG A 95 1.32 22.50 3.27
C ARG A 95 1.14 23.55 2.15
N ARG A 96 2.22 24.17 1.70
CA ARG A 96 2.19 25.14 0.61
C ARG A 96 1.77 24.49 -0.70
N TYR A 97 2.30 23.31 -1.04
CA TYR A 97 1.90 22.57 -2.24
C TYR A 97 0.45 22.09 -2.17
N VAL A 98 0.05 21.50 -1.05
CA VAL A 98 -1.35 21.07 -0.84
C VAL A 98 -2.31 22.25 -0.99
N LYS A 99 -1.98 23.40 -0.36
CA LYS A 99 -2.79 24.62 -0.48
C LYS A 99 -2.85 25.15 -1.93
N SER A 100 -1.78 25.01 -2.68
CA SER A 100 -1.76 25.36 -4.09
C SER A 100 -2.64 24.43 -4.94
N ALA A 101 -2.56 23.13 -4.71
CA ALA A 101 -3.39 22.15 -5.40
C ALA A 101 -4.89 22.34 -5.13
N LEU A 102 -5.25 22.64 -3.88
CA LEU A 102 -6.65 22.91 -3.49
C LEU A 102 -7.27 24.19 -4.10
N ARG A 103 -6.48 25.04 -4.77
CA ARG A 103 -7.02 26.21 -5.49
C ARG A 103 -7.56 25.87 -6.90
N GLN A 104 -7.39 24.62 -7.34
CA GLN A 104 -7.85 24.17 -8.65
C GLN A 104 -9.26 23.56 -8.56
N ASP A 105 -10.23 24.37 -8.15
CA ASP A 105 -11.58 23.94 -7.78
C ASP A 105 -12.27 23.13 -8.90
N GLU A 106 -12.23 23.61 -10.15
CA GLU A 106 -12.84 22.93 -11.28
C GLU A 106 -12.25 21.53 -11.52
N ARG A 107 -10.93 21.41 -11.36
CA ARG A 107 -10.23 20.16 -11.56
C ARG A 107 -10.53 19.15 -10.44
N LEU A 108 -10.64 19.61 -9.20
CA LEU A 108 -10.95 18.78 -8.04
C LEU A 108 -12.39 18.25 -8.05
N LEU A 109 -13.31 18.94 -8.75
CA LEU A 109 -14.70 18.55 -8.88
C LEU A 109 -14.97 17.67 -10.11
N SER A 110 -13.96 17.39 -10.92
CA SER A 110 -14.07 16.52 -12.10
C SER A 110 -13.46 15.14 -11.85
N TYR A 111 -13.94 14.15 -12.62
CA TYR A 111 -13.22 12.87 -12.71
C TYR A 111 -11.91 13.10 -13.47
N GLY A 112 -10.78 12.71 -12.85
CA GLY A 112 -9.46 12.78 -13.48
C GLY A 112 -9.28 11.79 -14.64
N GLU A 113 -8.12 11.82 -15.28
CA GLU A 113 -7.78 10.85 -16.31
C GLU A 113 -7.61 9.45 -15.71
N PRO A 114 -8.09 8.37 -16.36
CA PRO A 114 -8.03 7.00 -15.83
C PRO A 114 -6.61 6.52 -15.48
N GLN A 115 -5.59 6.98 -16.23
CA GLN A 115 -4.19 6.67 -15.97
C GLN A 115 -3.52 7.61 -14.95
N GLY A 116 -4.22 8.60 -14.45
CA GLY A 116 -3.70 9.72 -13.66
C GLY A 116 -3.44 10.96 -14.51
N GLU A 117 -3.39 12.10 -13.87
CA GLU A 117 -3.25 13.42 -14.51
C GLU A 117 -2.02 13.49 -15.42
N ARG A 118 -2.21 14.00 -16.65
CA ARG A 118 -1.16 14.02 -17.67
C ARG A 118 0.09 14.77 -17.23
N GLU A 119 -0.05 15.93 -16.62
CA GLU A 119 1.10 16.72 -16.15
C GLU A 119 1.87 15.98 -15.04
N PHE A 120 1.19 15.20 -14.22
CA PHE A 120 1.86 14.38 -13.22
C PHE A 120 2.64 13.22 -13.87
N ARG A 121 2.07 12.57 -14.87
CA ARG A 121 2.75 11.51 -15.63
C ARG A 121 3.94 12.06 -16.42
N GLU A 122 3.87 13.26 -16.98
CA GLU A 122 4.97 13.96 -17.64
C GLU A 122 6.12 14.28 -16.66
N ALA A 123 5.76 14.78 -15.45
CA ALA A 123 6.73 15.01 -14.38
C ALA A 123 7.41 13.73 -13.91
N LEU A 124 6.64 12.64 -13.74
CA LEU A 124 7.19 11.32 -13.40
C LEU A 124 8.11 10.77 -14.50
N CYS A 125 7.71 10.88 -15.76
CA CYS A 125 8.53 10.45 -16.89
C CYS A 125 9.89 11.17 -16.89
N ALA A 126 9.90 12.49 -16.72
CA ALA A 126 11.13 13.28 -16.63
C ALA A 126 11.98 12.91 -15.39
N TYR A 127 11.34 12.65 -14.24
CA TYR A 127 12.02 12.22 -13.02
C TYR A 127 12.68 10.85 -13.19
N LEU A 128 11.94 9.85 -13.67
CA LEU A 128 12.41 8.48 -13.87
C LEU A 128 13.55 8.42 -14.89
N GLY A 129 13.46 9.18 -15.97
CA GLY A 129 14.54 9.27 -16.95
C GLY A 129 15.84 9.83 -16.36
N ARG A 130 15.75 10.91 -15.58
CA ARG A 130 16.93 11.55 -14.96
C ARG A 130 17.56 10.76 -13.82
N HIS A 131 16.76 10.15 -12.98
CA HIS A 131 17.23 9.56 -11.72
C HIS A 131 17.41 8.05 -11.80
N ARG A 132 16.68 7.36 -12.70
CA ARG A 132 16.68 5.91 -12.79
C ARG A 132 17.06 5.39 -14.17
N ASN A 133 17.30 6.27 -15.12
CA ASN A 133 17.56 5.95 -16.53
C ASN A 133 16.43 5.11 -17.16
N VAL A 134 15.18 5.28 -16.68
CA VAL A 134 14.01 4.58 -17.23
C VAL A 134 13.63 5.24 -18.55
N ILE A 135 13.47 4.43 -19.59
CA ILE A 135 12.98 4.85 -20.89
C ILE A 135 11.48 4.65 -20.92
N CYS A 136 10.71 5.72 -20.82
CA CYS A 136 9.25 5.70 -20.82
C CYS A 136 8.66 6.93 -21.48
N THR A 137 7.38 6.87 -21.78
CA THR A 137 6.55 8.01 -22.19
C THR A 137 5.46 8.26 -21.16
N PRO A 138 4.86 9.44 -21.09
CA PRO A 138 3.72 9.68 -20.19
C PRO A 138 2.57 8.69 -20.39
N ASP A 139 2.39 8.18 -21.61
CA ASP A 139 1.32 7.23 -21.94
C ASP A 139 1.61 5.78 -21.45
N SER A 140 2.87 5.48 -21.08
CA SER A 140 3.24 4.22 -20.47
C SER A 140 3.19 4.24 -18.93
N ILE A 141 2.75 5.35 -18.33
CA ILE A 141 2.67 5.53 -16.88
C ILE A 141 1.22 5.44 -16.42
N VAL A 142 0.98 4.62 -15.41
CA VAL A 142 -0.31 4.52 -14.70
C VAL A 142 -0.10 4.88 -13.24
N VAL A 143 -0.90 5.83 -12.74
CA VAL A 143 -0.91 6.26 -11.35
C VAL A 143 -1.99 5.51 -10.59
N GLY A 144 -1.63 4.90 -9.46
CA GLY A 144 -2.58 4.14 -8.63
C GLY A 144 -2.38 4.38 -7.14
N ALA A 145 -3.30 3.88 -6.34
CA ALA A 145 -3.32 4.00 -4.89
C ALA A 145 -2.37 2.98 -4.22
N GLY A 146 -1.09 3.04 -4.57
CA GLY A 146 -0.05 2.15 -4.07
C GLY A 146 0.12 0.86 -4.88
N VAL A 147 1.20 0.13 -4.60
CA VAL A 147 1.63 -1.04 -5.36
C VAL A 147 0.57 -2.15 -5.41
N GLN A 148 -0.19 -2.38 -4.32
CA GLN A 148 -1.21 -3.43 -4.30
C GLN A 148 -2.32 -3.16 -5.32
N SER A 149 -2.85 -1.93 -5.39
CA SER A 149 -3.88 -1.58 -6.38
C SER A 149 -3.36 -1.68 -7.81
N LEU A 150 -2.10 -1.32 -8.04
CA LEU A 150 -1.46 -1.48 -9.35
C LEU A 150 -1.29 -2.95 -9.72
N LEU A 151 -0.94 -3.83 -8.77
CA LEU A 151 -0.86 -5.27 -9.01
C LEU A 151 -2.23 -5.87 -9.34
N HIS A 152 -3.32 -5.42 -8.69
CA HIS A 152 -4.68 -5.84 -9.05
C HIS A 152 -5.09 -5.43 -10.47
N ILE A 153 -4.53 -4.34 -11.00
CA ILE A 153 -4.72 -3.94 -12.40
C ILE A 153 -3.84 -4.79 -13.32
N LEU A 154 -2.59 -5.04 -12.92
CA LEU A 154 -1.59 -5.70 -13.74
C LEU A 154 -1.84 -7.22 -13.88
N CYS A 155 -2.16 -7.93 -12.79
CA CYS A 155 -2.32 -9.39 -12.82
C CYS A 155 -3.34 -9.89 -13.86
N PRO A 156 -4.52 -9.29 -14.03
CA PRO A 156 -5.45 -9.67 -15.10
C PRO A 156 -4.88 -9.52 -16.51
N MET A 157 -3.94 -8.61 -16.72
CA MET A 157 -3.30 -8.38 -18.02
C MET A 157 -2.24 -9.44 -18.33
N LEU A 158 -1.74 -10.14 -17.32
CA LEU A 158 -0.67 -11.13 -17.40
C LEU A 158 -1.20 -12.57 -17.55
N ARG A 159 -2.44 -12.78 -18.01
CA ARG A 159 -3.12 -14.09 -18.07
C ARG A 159 -2.42 -15.15 -18.93
N GLU A 160 -1.53 -14.75 -19.83
CA GLU A 160 -0.72 -15.67 -20.62
C GLU A 160 0.43 -16.29 -19.81
N ARG A 161 0.64 -15.82 -18.58
CA ARG A 161 1.68 -16.27 -17.66
C ARG A 161 1.05 -17.01 -16.51
N ASP A 162 1.64 -18.14 -16.11
CA ASP A 162 1.06 -19.07 -15.15
C ASP A 162 1.78 -19.08 -13.80
N SER A 163 2.96 -18.45 -13.73
CA SER A 163 3.78 -18.47 -12.52
C SER A 163 4.43 -17.13 -12.24
N ALA A 164 4.61 -16.84 -10.95
CA ALA A 164 5.28 -15.63 -10.46
C ALA A 164 6.37 -16.00 -9.44
N TRP A 165 7.59 -15.59 -9.71
CA TRP A 165 8.78 -15.87 -8.90
C TRP A 165 9.17 -14.64 -8.11
N PHE A 166 9.31 -14.80 -6.79
CA PHE A 166 9.60 -13.70 -5.87
C PHE A 166 10.98 -13.87 -5.26
N PHE A 167 11.67 -12.76 -5.04
CA PHE A 167 12.85 -12.75 -4.21
C PHE A 167 12.46 -12.81 -2.73
N ASN A 168 13.08 -13.68 -1.94
CA ASN A 168 12.79 -13.81 -0.50
C ASN A 168 13.80 -13.02 0.36
N PRO A 169 13.35 -12.19 1.34
CA PRO A 169 12.00 -11.93 1.81
C PRO A 169 11.29 -10.92 0.92
N SER A 170 10.32 -11.38 0.16
CA SER A 170 9.58 -10.53 -0.74
C SER A 170 8.30 -9.99 -0.09
N PHE A 171 7.70 -9.03 -0.76
CA PHE A 171 6.45 -8.42 -0.38
C PHE A 171 5.30 -9.46 -0.34
N ARG A 172 4.93 -9.93 0.88
CA ARG A 172 3.95 -11.00 1.08
C ARG A 172 2.58 -10.69 0.48
N GLN A 173 2.12 -9.44 0.62
CA GLN A 173 0.84 -9.00 0.08
C GLN A 173 0.82 -9.08 -1.45
N GLY A 174 1.92 -8.72 -2.10
CA GLY A 174 2.06 -8.86 -3.54
C GLY A 174 1.99 -10.32 -4.00
N ARG A 175 2.67 -11.22 -3.27
CA ARG A 175 2.60 -12.67 -3.55
C ARG A 175 1.17 -13.17 -3.44
N GLN A 176 0.45 -12.81 -2.37
CA GLN A 176 -0.96 -13.19 -2.18
C GLN A 176 -1.84 -12.71 -3.34
N ILE A 177 -1.64 -11.48 -3.83
CA ILE A 177 -2.39 -10.97 -4.99
C ILE A 177 -2.17 -11.85 -6.21
N PHE A 178 -0.94 -12.25 -6.52
CA PHE A 178 -0.69 -13.17 -7.65
C PHE A 178 -1.37 -14.52 -7.45
N GLU A 179 -1.35 -15.08 -6.23
CA GLU A 179 -2.04 -16.34 -5.89
C GLU A 179 -3.56 -16.22 -6.06
N ASP A 180 -4.15 -15.11 -5.63
CA ASP A 180 -5.59 -14.82 -5.77
C ASP A 180 -6.02 -14.75 -7.25
N TYR A 181 -5.11 -14.33 -8.14
CA TYR A 181 -5.33 -14.36 -9.59
C TYR A 181 -4.95 -15.70 -10.26
N GLY A 182 -4.60 -16.72 -9.47
CA GLY A 182 -4.34 -18.07 -9.95
C GLY A 182 -2.92 -18.34 -10.44
N PHE A 183 -1.96 -17.44 -10.18
CA PHE A 183 -0.55 -17.70 -10.47
C PHE A 183 0.01 -18.70 -9.46
N ARG A 184 0.85 -19.61 -9.94
CA ARG A 184 1.71 -20.42 -9.07
C ARG A 184 2.88 -19.56 -8.60
N THR A 185 3.08 -19.44 -7.31
CA THR A 185 4.15 -18.61 -6.77
C THR A 185 5.31 -19.44 -6.22
N GLY A 186 6.51 -18.91 -6.29
CA GLY A 186 7.70 -19.56 -5.79
C GLY A 186 8.84 -18.58 -5.47
N ASP A 187 9.94 -19.11 -4.91
CA ASP A 187 11.16 -18.34 -4.66
C ASP A 187 12.05 -18.37 -5.90
N ILE A 188 12.49 -17.22 -6.36
CA ILE A 188 13.34 -17.08 -7.55
C ILE A 188 14.70 -17.77 -7.36
N ARG A 189 15.20 -17.88 -6.13
CA ARG A 189 16.45 -18.60 -5.84
C ARG A 189 16.33 -20.08 -6.15
N ALA A 190 15.23 -20.71 -5.72
CA ALA A 190 14.98 -22.11 -6.04
C ALA A 190 14.84 -22.34 -7.55
N TYR A 191 14.30 -21.36 -8.27
CA TYR A 191 14.23 -21.37 -9.74
C TYR A 191 15.64 -21.37 -10.35
N TRP A 192 16.53 -20.49 -9.89
CA TRP A 192 17.89 -20.40 -10.42
C TRP A 192 18.76 -21.59 -10.05
N GLU A 193 18.76 -22.06 -8.82
CA GLU A 193 19.49 -23.26 -8.40
C GLU A 193 19.17 -24.48 -9.27
N LYS A 194 17.90 -24.64 -9.63
CA LYS A 194 17.50 -25.73 -10.52
C LYS A 194 17.98 -25.55 -11.96
N ASN A 195 18.00 -24.32 -12.45
CA ASN A 195 18.45 -24.03 -13.81
C ASN A 195 19.98 -24.01 -13.94
N GLU A 196 20.72 -23.72 -12.87
CA GLU A 196 22.17 -23.83 -12.83
C GLU A 196 22.67 -25.26 -12.95
N MET A 197 21.95 -26.24 -12.42
CA MET A 197 22.26 -27.66 -12.71
C MET A 197 22.17 -27.97 -14.21
N ARG A 198 21.49 -27.14 -15.02
CA ARG A 198 21.39 -27.28 -16.49
C ARG A 198 22.41 -26.43 -17.25
N THR A 199 22.93 -25.32 -16.70
CA THR A 199 23.73 -24.32 -17.40
C THR A 199 25.07 -23.96 -16.74
N GLY A 200 25.33 -24.41 -15.54
CA GLY A 200 26.67 -24.36 -14.90
C GLY A 200 27.15 -22.98 -14.43
N SER A 201 26.28 -21.99 -14.20
CA SER A 201 26.79 -20.73 -13.67
C SER A 201 25.76 -19.72 -13.18
N PHE A 202 25.42 -19.77 -11.93
CA PHE A 202 24.98 -18.57 -11.17
C PHE A 202 25.07 -18.83 -9.66
N LYS A 203 26.10 -18.31 -9.00
CA LYS A 203 26.10 -18.11 -7.56
C LYS A 203 25.91 -16.63 -7.30
N MET A 204 24.72 -16.23 -6.87
CA MET A 204 24.50 -14.93 -6.28
C MET A 204 25.05 -15.01 -4.85
N ASP A 205 26.30 -14.61 -4.64
CA ASP A 205 26.86 -14.42 -3.30
C ASP A 205 26.16 -13.22 -2.63
N LEU A 206 24.95 -13.47 -2.07
CA LEU A 206 24.19 -12.49 -1.28
C LEU A 206 24.77 -12.28 0.12
N CYS A 207 25.86 -12.94 0.46
CA CYS A 207 26.55 -12.85 1.75
C CYS A 207 28.04 -12.71 1.53
N GLY A 208 28.47 -11.51 1.19
CA GLY A 208 29.85 -11.09 1.39
C GLY A 208 30.04 -10.73 2.84
N THR A 209 30.45 -11.66 3.65
CA THR A 209 31.04 -11.67 4.98
C THR A 209 30.27 -12.56 5.98
N GLU A 210 31.04 -13.53 6.49
CA GLU A 210 30.86 -14.34 7.71
C GLU A 210 29.42 -14.76 8.08
N LYS A 211 29.26 -16.07 8.02
CA LYS A 211 28.15 -16.88 8.54
C LYS A 211 27.56 -16.31 9.82
N SER A 212 26.47 -15.58 9.72
CA SER A 212 25.57 -15.42 10.84
C SER A 212 24.52 -16.54 10.76
N ASP A 213 24.57 -17.47 11.71
CA ASP A 213 23.64 -18.61 11.85
C ASP A 213 22.16 -18.21 11.95
N VAL A 214 21.88 -16.93 12.13
CA VAL A 214 20.52 -16.37 12.25
C VAL A 214 19.84 -16.31 10.87
N CYS A 215 20.55 -15.91 9.81
CA CYS A 215 19.97 -15.83 8.45
C CYS A 215 19.68 -17.23 7.87
N ALA A 216 20.52 -18.23 8.24
CA ALA A 216 20.35 -19.61 7.79
C ALA A 216 19.19 -20.35 8.47
N LYS A 217 18.73 -19.93 9.67
CA LYS A 217 17.62 -20.56 10.40
C LYS A 217 16.25 -20.13 9.89
N GLU A 218 16.07 -18.86 9.54
CA GLU A 218 14.79 -18.38 8.96
C GLU A 218 14.57 -18.84 7.52
N MET A 219 15.65 -19.22 6.80
CA MET A 219 15.59 -19.75 5.43
C MET A 219 15.19 -21.22 5.33
N LYS A 220 15.06 -21.96 6.45
CA LYS A 220 14.78 -23.41 6.49
C LYS A 220 13.30 -23.79 6.59
N THR A 221 12.35 -22.86 6.53
CA THR A 221 10.95 -23.12 6.90
C THR A 221 9.96 -23.35 5.74
N MET A 222 10.42 -23.67 4.53
CA MET A 222 9.54 -24.28 3.54
C MET A 222 10.06 -25.66 3.12
N PRO A 223 9.23 -26.72 3.16
CA PRO A 223 9.65 -28.05 2.71
C PRO A 223 9.98 -28.01 1.23
N PHE A 224 11.18 -28.45 0.87
CA PHE A 224 11.73 -28.57 -0.48
C PHE A 224 10.82 -29.36 -1.45
N GLU A 225 10.00 -30.27 -0.93
CA GLU A 225 9.09 -31.11 -1.75
C GLU A 225 7.94 -30.34 -2.40
N GLN A 226 7.41 -29.29 -1.75
CA GLN A 226 6.32 -28.47 -2.33
C GLN A 226 6.80 -27.53 -3.44
N THR A 227 8.05 -27.10 -3.41
CA THR A 227 8.66 -26.28 -4.48
C THR A 227 8.92 -27.07 -5.76
N SER A 228 9.22 -28.37 -5.66
CA SER A 228 9.59 -29.23 -6.79
C SER A 228 8.46 -29.50 -7.78
N GLU A 229 7.21 -29.62 -7.33
CA GLU A 229 6.06 -29.81 -8.23
C GLU A 229 5.57 -28.50 -8.87
N ALA A 230 5.63 -27.38 -8.14
CA ALA A 230 5.28 -26.06 -8.68
C ALA A 230 6.21 -25.62 -9.83
N MET A 231 7.44 -26.15 -9.88
CA MET A 231 8.45 -25.79 -10.87
C MET A 231 8.35 -26.51 -12.22
N LYS A 232 7.37 -27.34 -12.43
CA LYS A 232 7.09 -27.96 -13.76
C LYS A 232 6.32 -27.02 -14.69
N SER A 233 6.46 -25.69 -14.50
CA SER A 233 5.90 -24.72 -15.42
C SER A 233 6.61 -24.83 -16.77
N THR A 234 5.87 -25.17 -17.79
CA THR A 234 6.28 -25.08 -19.20
C THR A 234 5.85 -23.73 -19.80
N GLY A 235 5.30 -22.85 -18.97
CA GLY A 235 4.68 -21.60 -19.36
C GLY A 235 5.55 -20.37 -19.13
N LYS A 236 5.13 -19.25 -19.69
CA LYS A 236 5.71 -17.93 -19.48
C LYS A 236 5.57 -17.52 -18.02
N SER A 237 6.59 -16.91 -17.45
CA SER A 237 6.63 -16.55 -16.02
C SER A 237 6.84 -15.05 -15.79
N VAL A 238 6.62 -14.63 -14.54
CA VAL A 238 6.87 -13.29 -14.03
C VAL A 238 7.93 -13.38 -12.93
N CYS A 239 8.85 -12.44 -12.88
CA CYS A 239 9.81 -12.26 -11.78
C CYS A 239 9.54 -10.94 -11.07
N TYR A 240 9.18 -10.99 -9.79
CA TYR A 240 8.98 -9.81 -8.95
C TYR A 240 10.15 -9.66 -7.99
N LEU A 241 10.84 -8.51 -8.05
CA LEU A 241 11.99 -8.25 -7.20
C LEU A 241 12.17 -6.76 -6.88
N THR A 242 12.95 -6.50 -5.82
CA THR A 242 13.32 -5.16 -5.34
C THR A 242 14.82 -4.95 -5.46
N PRO A 243 15.39 -4.71 -6.66
CA PRO A 243 16.84 -4.76 -6.88
C PRO A 243 17.60 -3.61 -6.21
N SER A 244 16.90 -2.57 -5.78
CA SER A 244 17.48 -1.45 -5.02
C SER A 244 17.53 -1.72 -3.52
N GLN A 245 16.78 -2.73 -3.03
CA GLN A 245 16.77 -3.17 -1.64
C GLN A 245 16.45 -4.66 -1.57
N MET A 246 17.44 -5.51 -1.78
CA MET A 246 17.29 -6.96 -1.85
C MET A 246 16.98 -7.60 -0.49
N THR A 247 17.45 -6.98 0.59
CA THR A 247 17.29 -7.47 1.96
C THR A 247 16.86 -6.35 2.89
N VAL A 248 16.46 -6.70 4.10
CA VAL A 248 16.14 -5.74 5.18
C VAL A 248 17.32 -4.85 5.56
N TRP A 249 18.55 -5.26 5.23
CA TRP A 249 19.78 -4.51 5.48
C TRP A 249 20.14 -3.49 4.39
N GLY A 250 19.30 -3.35 3.36
CA GLY A 250 19.49 -2.38 2.28
C GLY A 250 20.51 -2.79 1.21
N GLU A 251 20.77 -4.08 1.07
CA GLU A 251 21.64 -4.58 0.01
C GLU A 251 21.06 -4.31 -1.37
N VAL A 252 21.92 -3.88 -2.28
CA VAL A 252 21.57 -3.54 -3.66
C VAL A 252 22.09 -4.62 -4.61
N MET A 253 21.27 -5.06 -5.56
CA MET A 253 21.68 -6.01 -6.59
C MET A 253 22.82 -5.40 -7.44
N PRO A 254 24.00 -6.07 -7.51
CA PRO A 254 25.10 -5.61 -8.33
C PRO A 254 24.75 -5.52 -9.81
N VAL A 255 25.36 -4.59 -10.54
CA VAL A 255 25.10 -4.40 -11.98
C VAL A 255 25.35 -5.66 -12.79
N GLY A 256 26.41 -6.42 -12.44
CA GLY A 256 26.70 -7.70 -13.09
C GLY A 256 25.56 -8.72 -12.98
N ASP A 257 24.93 -8.79 -11.79
CA ASP A 257 23.81 -9.69 -11.54
C ASP A 257 22.51 -9.20 -12.24
N ARG A 258 22.29 -7.88 -12.30
CA ARG A 258 21.20 -7.29 -13.11
C ARG A 258 21.32 -7.67 -14.57
N MET A 259 22.51 -7.59 -15.14
CA MET A 259 22.77 -7.98 -16.54
C MET A 259 22.58 -9.47 -16.80
N LYS A 260 22.95 -10.33 -15.83
CA LYS A 260 22.68 -11.77 -15.92
C LYS A 260 21.19 -12.06 -15.86
N LEU A 261 20.48 -11.45 -14.88
CA LEU A 261 19.04 -11.60 -14.75
C LEU A 261 18.30 -11.19 -16.05
N LEU A 262 18.68 -10.06 -16.66
CA LEU A 262 18.09 -9.60 -17.92
C LEU A 262 18.31 -10.61 -19.05
N LYS A 263 19.51 -11.18 -19.17
CA LYS A 263 19.81 -12.22 -20.18
C LYS A 263 19.00 -13.50 -19.94
N ASP A 264 18.90 -13.93 -18.68
CA ASP A 264 18.14 -15.13 -18.33
C ASP A 264 16.64 -14.91 -18.55
N ALA A 265 16.11 -13.76 -18.17
CA ALA A 265 14.72 -13.38 -18.39
C ALA A 265 14.35 -13.36 -19.87
N ALA A 266 15.24 -12.80 -20.72
CA ALA A 266 15.02 -12.79 -22.17
C ALA A 266 15.05 -14.21 -22.77
N ARG A 267 15.95 -15.08 -22.29
CA ARG A 267 16.04 -16.48 -22.75
C ARG A 267 14.82 -17.30 -22.39
N GLU A 268 14.25 -17.09 -21.20
CA GLU A 268 13.15 -17.88 -20.65
C GLU A 268 11.77 -17.23 -20.87
N ASP A 269 11.67 -16.16 -21.66
CA ASP A 269 10.45 -15.35 -21.83
C ASP A 269 9.83 -14.95 -20.48
N MET A 270 10.67 -14.53 -19.55
CA MET A 270 10.27 -14.08 -18.21
C MET A 270 10.08 -12.57 -18.18
N LEU A 271 8.91 -12.11 -17.75
CA LEU A 271 8.64 -10.69 -17.52
C LEU A 271 9.17 -10.29 -16.15
N ILE A 272 9.90 -9.17 -16.07
CA ILE A 272 10.41 -8.64 -14.80
C ILE A 272 9.50 -7.51 -14.33
N ILE A 273 9.10 -7.57 -13.06
CA ILE A 273 8.49 -6.48 -12.32
C ILE A 273 9.52 -5.98 -11.32
N GLU A 274 10.06 -4.80 -11.57
CA GLU A 274 11.00 -4.12 -10.68
C GLU A 274 10.22 -3.21 -9.73
N ASP A 275 10.16 -3.56 -8.44
CA ASP A 275 9.60 -2.72 -7.39
C ASP A 275 10.73 -1.88 -6.78
N ASP A 276 10.64 -0.57 -6.94
CA ASP A 276 11.72 0.38 -6.65
C ASP A 276 11.35 1.39 -5.56
N TYR A 277 10.76 0.92 -4.48
CA TYR A 277 10.15 1.75 -3.43
C TYR A 277 11.13 2.55 -2.56
N ASN A 278 12.43 2.19 -2.52
CA ASN A 278 13.43 2.81 -1.65
C ASN A 278 14.73 3.21 -2.38
N SER A 279 14.70 3.38 -3.69
CA SER A 279 15.91 3.67 -4.47
C SER A 279 16.56 5.02 -4.17
N GLU A 280 15.81 5.97 -3.62
CA GLU A 280 16.31 7.28 -3.22
C GLU A 280 17.11 7.22 -1.91
N PHE A 281 16.82 6.25 -1.02
CA PHE A 281 17.52 6.09 0.26
C PHE A 281 18.80 5.29 0.07
N ARG A 282 19.94 6.00 0.01
CA ARG A 282 21.25 5.38 -0.23
C ARG A 282 22.25 5.85 0.81
N TYR A 283 22.73 4.91 1.58
CA TYR A 283 23.67 5.23 2.66
C TYR A 283 25.12 5.03 2.23
N TYR A 284 25.40 4.06 1.36
CA TYR A 284 26.78 3.67 1.00
C TYR A 284 27.01 3.48 -0.50
N ASN A 285 25.99 3.37 -1.31
CA ASN A 285 26.12 2.98 -2.71
C ASN A 285 25.85 4.15 -3.69
N ARG A 286 26.50 4.09 -4.87
CA ARG A 286 26.19 5.02 -5.98
C ARG A 286 24.82 4.70 -6.58
N PRO A 287 24.15 5.68 -7.21
CA PRO A 287 22.94 5.43 -7.97
C PRO A 287 23.15 4.31 -9.00
N THR A 288 22.28 3.29 -8.95
CA THR A 288 22.30 2.20 -9.91
C THR A 288 21.11 2.37 -10.85
N PRO A 289 21.28 2.29 -12.17
CA PRO A 289 20.18 2.34 -13.13
C PRO A 289 19.16 1.25 -12.85
N SER A 290 17.89 1.48 -13.22
CA SER A 290 16.87 0.45 -13.18
C SER A 290 17.23 -0.73 -14.10
N LEU A 291 16.59 -1.88 -13.90
CA LEU A 291 16.71 -3.01 -14.83
C LEU A 291 16.21 -2.62 -16.22
N GLN A 292 15.10 -1.88 -16.29
CA GLN A 292 14.56 -1.38 -17.55
C GLN A 292 15.55 -0.46 -18.27
N GLY A 293 16.22 0.46 -17.56
CA GLY A 293 17.22 1.34 -18.14
C GLY A 293 18.53 0.63 -18.55
N LEU A 294 18.76 -0.61 -18.09
CA LEU A 294 19.87 -1.46 -18.51
C LEU A 294 19.51 -2.38 -19.67
N SER A 295 18.23 -2.63 -19.89
CA SER A 295 17.77 -3.52 -20.97
C SER A 295 17.81 -2.90 -22.36
N GLY A 296 17.89 -1.57 -22.47
CA GLY A 296 17.95 -0.79 -23.73
C GLY A 296 16.59 -0.40 -24.23
#